data_638e14dd4a1d799ed6c6bdd0ea5cd556
#
_entry.id   638e14dd4a1d799ed6c6bdd0ea5cd556
#
_cell.length_a   1.000
_cell.length_b   1.000
_cell.length_c   1.000
_cell.angle_alpha   90.00
_cell.angle_beta   90.00
_cell.angle_gamma   90.00
#
_symmetry.space_group_name_H-M   'P 1'
#
loop_
_entity.id
_entity.type
_entity.pdbx_description
1 polymer ?
#
loop_
_entity_poly.entity_id
_entity_poly.type
_entity_poly.pdbx_seq_one_letter_code
_entity_poly.pdbx_strand_id
1 'polypeptide(L)'
;MNIKINFRTELSFIIYLLYLRAKEENQVSEKKKILFLMNPKSGTGGKHSVPRLVRSFIDKEKFDVLIKETRYVAHACELAKEAVADGVDVVVAVGGDGTVNEVARSLIGSSVALGIIPCGSGNGLARHLGIPLDCKKAVEFLNNAVPVAVDYGKINGSPFFCTCGIGFDALVSSSFARGTRRGLWGYMNQTLTDWLNYEPEVYEIESESFKKDYKAFLIACGNAAQYGNNAYISPNASMRDGLLSVTILEPFPATDVPLILGQLFGRTLTRNGHIKTFEAKWLKIKRKAAGPVHFDGEPADMDAELFIEMVPQGLNVMASPDWNGCSVVVPLYKQLAELVSVSVSEIEAELPKMDINLPKMDISFPKIDIPFPKVSDIVDKLPPMSSFAKGAKGLKRRNRKE
;
A
#
# COMPACT_ATOMS: atom_id res chain seq x y z
N MET A 1 54.97 47.96 -5.07
CA MET A 1 53.51 48.20 -5.23
C MET A 1 52.87 47.92 -3.88
N ASN A 2 52.64 49.00 -3.07
CA ASN A 2 52.07 48.91 -1.72
C ASN A 2 50.55 48.80 -1.84
N ILE A 3 50.03 47.60 -1.62
CA ILE A 3 48.57 47.37 -1.49
C ILE A 3 48.17 47.90 -0.08
N LYS A 4 47.63 49.10 0.00
CA LYS A 4 46.93 49.57 1.19
C LYS A 4 45.64 48.82 1.32
N ILE A 5 45.64 47.72 2.11
CA ILE A 5 44.45 46.98 2.48
C ILE A 5 43.60 47.93 3.32
N ASN A 6 42.40 48.21 2.86
CA ASN A 6 41.49 49.14 3.51
C ASN A 6 40.80 48.40 4.69
N PHE A 7 41.39 48.51 5.88
CA PHE A 7 40.96 47.82 7.12
C PHE A 7 39.46 48.03 7.45
N ARG A 8 38.86 49.14 6.98
CA ARG A 8 37.43 49.42 7.14
C ARG A 8 36.52 48.46 6.28
N THR A 9 36.94 48.13 5.07
CA THR A 9 36.19 47.23 4.19
C THR A 9 36.23 45.80 4.67
N GLU A 10 37.36 45.32 5.16
CA GLU A 10 37.49 43.98 5.73
C GLU A 10 36.70 43.83 7.03
N LEU A 11 36.76 44.83 7.92
CA LEU A 11 35.98 44.80 9.14
C LEU A 11 34.47 44.80 8.88
N SER A 12 34.00 45.58 7.90
CA SER A 12 32.59 45.61 7.51
C SER A 12 32.15 44.25 6.91
N PHE A 13 33.02 43.59 6.13
CA PHE A 13 32.72 42.27 5.57
C PHE A 13 32.70 41.21 6.67
N ILE A 14 33.62 41.23 7.63
CA ILE A 14 33.61 40.32 8.79
C ILE A 14 32.35 40.51 9.64
N ILE A 15 31.98 41.77 9.93
CA ILE A 15 30.75 42.09 10.67
C ILE A 15 29.50 41.60 9.90
N TYR A 16 29.48 41.74 8.57
CA TYR A 16 28.38 41.23 7.73
C TYR A 16 28.32 39.70 7.73
N LEU A 17 29.45 39.00 7.66
CA LEU A 17 29.50 37.53 7.77
C LEU A 17 29.08 37.06 9.17
N LEU A 18 29.50 37.74 10.23
CA LEU A 18 29.05 37.45 11.59
C LEU A 18 27.56 37.74 11.78
N TYR A 19 27.04 38.78 11.15
CA TYR A 19 25.61 39.09 11.14
C TYR A 19 24.80 38.02 10.38
N LEU A 20 25.29 37.56 9.21
CA LEU A 20 24.66 36.45 8.47
C LEU A 20 24.69 35.16 9.27
N ARG A 21 25.82 34.85 9.90
CA ARG A 21 25.97 33.69 10.78
C ARG A 21 25.08 33.76 12.02
N ALA A 22 25.03 34.90 12.68
CA ALA A 22 24.12 35.13 13.79
C ALA A 22 22.65 35.13 13.38
N LYS A 23 22.32 35.50 12.13
CA LYS A 23 20.99 35.42 11.58
C LYS A 23 20.61 33.96 11.23
N GLU A 24 21.56 33.13 10.79
CA GLU A 24 21.38 31.70 10.63
C GLU A 24 21.25 30.98 11.98
N GLU A 25 22.07 31.33 12.97
CA GLU A 25 22.02 30.79 14.35
C GLU A 25 20.79 31.26 15.14
N ASN A 26 20.24 32.45 14.86
CA ASN A 26 19.01 32.99 15.48
C ASN A 26 17.70 32.56 14.78
N GLN A 27 17.73 31.83 13.70
CA GLN A 27 16.58 31.03 13.32
C GLN A 27 16.49 29.84 14.31
N VAL A 28 16.00 30.10 15.52
CA VAL A 28 15.38 29.09 16.36
C VAL A 28 14.25 28.53 15.47
N SER A 29 14.52 27.42 14.77
CA SER A 29 13.54 26.75 13.93
C SER A 29 12.36 26.46 14.84
N GLU A 30 11.24 27.14 14.59
CA GLU A 30 10.01 26.88 15.33
C GLU A 30 9.72 25.39 15.22
N LYS A 31 9.53 24.72 16.37
CA LYS A 31 9.29 23.26 16.37
C LYS A 31 8.03 22.97 15.58
N LYS A 32 8.12 22.00 14.69
CA LYS A 32 6.97 21.53 13.92
C LYS A 32 6.00 20.80 14.84
N LYS A 33 4.72 21.13 14.75
CA LYS A 33 3.67 20.42 15.48
C LYS A 33 3.39 19.08 14.81
N ILE A 34 3.57 17.97 15.53
CA ILE A 34 3.32 16.62 15.03
C ILE A 34 2.25 15.92 15.88
N LEU A 35 1.17 15.49 15.25
CA LEU A 35 0.06 14.80 15.88
C LEU A 35 0.04 13.31 15.49
N PHE A 36 0.15 12.42 16.47
CA PHE A 36 -0.01 10.98 16.26
C PHE A 36 -1.47 10.58 16.53
N LEU A 37 -2.14 10.03 15.50
CA LEU A 37 -3.49 9.49 15.58
C LEU A 37 -3.42 7.97 15.68
N MET A 38 -3.71 7.43 16.86
CA MET A 38 -3.64 5.99 17.13
C MET A 38 -5.01 5.34 17.05
N ASN A 39 -5.14 4.29 16.24
CA ASN A 39 -6.31 3.44 16.27
C ASN A 39 -6.08 2.24 17.21
N PRO A 40 -6.67 2.20 18.41
CA PRO A 40 -6.42 1.13 19.38
C PRO A 40 -6.96 -0.24 18.94
N LYS A 41 -7.87 -0.28 17.96
CA LYS A 41 -8.50 -1.52 17.45
C LYS A 41 -7.83 -2.10 16.21
N SER A 42 -6.95 -1.35 15.51
CA SER A 42 -6.32 -1.81 14.27
C SER A 42 -5.00 -2.53 14.53
N GLY A 43 -4.67 -3.53 13.71
CA GLY A 43 -3.33 -4.12 13.58
C GLY A 43 -2.97 -5.21 14.60
N THR A 44 -1.80 -5.79 14.40
CA THR A 44 -1.21 -6.88 15.18
C THR A 44 -0.30 -6.33 16.28
N GLY A 45 -0.73 -6.34 17.52
CA GLY A 45 0.06 -6.33 18.77
C GLY A 45 1.04 -5.19 19.11
N GLY A 46 1.76 -4.60 18.17
CA GLY A 46 2.88 -3.66 18.47
C GLY A 46 2.50 -2.24 18.86
N LYS A 47 1.30 -1.80 18.60
CA LYS A 47 0.84 -0.39 18.70
C LYS A 47 0.80 0.17 20.14
N HIS A 48 0.54 -0.68 21.15
CA HIS A 48 0.52 -0.22 22.56
C HIS A 48 1.87 0.33 23.03
N SER A 49 2.96 -0.03 22.35
CA SER A 49 4.30 0.49 22.63
C SER A 49 4.55 1.86 21.94
N VAL A 50 3.76 2.23 20.93
CA VAL A 50 4.03 3.43 20.11
C VAL A 50 4.10 4.72 20.94
N PRO A 51 3.22 5.02 21.92
CA PRO A 51 3.36 6.22 22.73
C PRO A 51 4.68 6.29 23.50
N ARG A 52 5.15 5.12 23.97
CA ARG A 52 6.46 5.02 24.63
C ARG A 52 7.60 5.23 23.65
N LEU A 53 7.50 4.61 22.44
CA LEU A 53 8.50 4.77 21.39
C LEU A 53 8.59 6.23 20.92
N VAL A 54 7.47 6.89 20.70
CA VAL A 54 7.41 8.30 20.33
C VAL A 54 8.10 9.17 21.39
N ARG A 55 7.78 8.98 22.69
CA ARG A 55 8.40 9.74 23.77
C ARG A 55 9.91 9.53 23.87
N SER A 56 10.41 8.34 23.48
CA SER A 56 11.82 7.96 23.61
C SER A 56 12.66 8.26 22.38
N PHE A 57 12.10 8.23 21.17
CA PHE A 57 12.86 8.23 19.94
C PHE A 57 12.54 9.37 18.97
N ILE A 58 11.40 10.10 19.16
CA ILE A 58 11.14 11.30 18.37
C ILE A 58 12.06 12.45 18.81
N ASP A 59 12.56 13.20 17.85
CA ASP A 59 13.43 14.37 18.09
C ASP A 59 12.61 15.55 18.61
N LYS A 60 12.71 15.81 19.90
CA LYS A 60 11.97 16.88 20.60
C LYS A 60 12.51 18.29 20.32
N GLU A 61 13.68 18.39 19.71
CA GLU A 61 14.20 19.69 19.26
C GLU A 61 13.52 20.10 17.94
N LYS A 62 13.11 19.12 17.13
CA LYS A 62 12.42 19.34 15.85
C LYS A 62 10.90 19.40 16.00
N PHE A 63 10.32 18.64 16.95
CA PHE A 63 8.88 18.40 17.01
C PHE A 63 8.27 18.73 18.37
N ASP A 64 7.12 19.41 18.32
CA ASP A 64 6.15 19.50 19.43
C ASP A 64 5.11 18.38 19.23
N VAL A 65 5.06 17.43 20.19
CA VAL A 65 4.41 16.14 20.01
C VAL A 65 3.06 16.07 20.68
N LEU A 66 2.02 15.76 19.93
CA LEU A 66 0.68 15.45 20.41
C LEU A 66 0.32 14.00 20.07
N ILE A 67 -0.40 13.31 20.96
CA ILE A 67 -0.89 11.94 20.73
C ILE A 67 -2.37 11.91 21.09
N LYS A 68 -3.21 11.51 20.12
CA LYS A 68 -4.65 11.30 20.31
C LYS A 68 -5.05 9.87 19.89
N GLU A 69 -5.96 9.24 20.61
CA GLU A 69 -6.52 7.92 20.26
C GLU A 69 -7.87 8.08 19.56
N THR A 70 -8.08 7.26 18.52
CA THR A 70 -9.39 7.18 17.87
C THR A 70 -10.33 6.32 18.69
N ARG A 71 -11.62 6.63 18.69
CA ARG A 71 -12.64 5.97 19.53
C ARG A 71 -13.66 5.16 18.72
N TYR A 72 -13.92 5.56 17.49
CA TYR A 72 -14.90 4.97 16.56
C TYR A 72 -14.43 5.07 15.12
N VAL A 73 -15.16 4.45 14.21
CA VAL A 73 -14.89 4.49 12.77
C VAL A 73 -15.00 5.94 12.27
N ALA A 74 -14.13 6.35 11.38
CA ALA A 74 -14.01 7.73 10.86
C ALA A 74 -13.54 8.80 11.87
N HIS A 75 -13.28 8.48 13.14
CA HIS A 75 -12.76 9.45 14.11
C HIS A 75 -11.37 9.98 13.74
N ALA A 76 -10.54 9.16 13.07
CA ALA A 76 -9.25 9.63 12.55
C ALA A 76 -9.43 10.76 11.52
N CYS A 77 -10.49 10.69 10.71
CA CYS A 77 -10.85 11.70 9.74
C CYS A 77 -11.21 13.05 10.41
N GLU A 78 -12.03 13.00 11.47
CA GLU A 78 -12.43 14.19 12.24
C GLU A 78 -11.20 14.85 12.88
N LEU A 79 -10.40 14.06 13.61
CA LEU A 79 -9.20 14.56 14.29
C LEU A 79 -8.14 15.10 13.32
N ALA A 80 -8.02 14.51 12.12
CA ALA A 80 -7.11 15.02 11.10
C ALA A 80 -7.59 16.36 10.51
N LYS A 81 -8.91 16.54 10.31
CA LYS A 81 -9.49 17.83 9.89
C LYS A 81 -9.29 18.92 10.94
N GLU A 82 -9.52 18.58 12.22
CA GLU A 82 -9.20 19.49 13.34
C GLU A 82 -7.73 19.90 13.31
N ALA A 83 -6.81 18.93 13.14
CA ALA A 83 -5.38 19.19 13.09
C ALA A 83 -4.99 20.15 11.94
N VAL A 84 -5.64 20.04 10.77
CA VAL A 84 -5.44 20.99 9.66
C VAL A 84 -5.88 22.40 10.08
N ALA A 85 -7.03 22.52 10.75
CA ALA A 85 -7.54 23.83 11.23
C ALA A 85 -6.65 24.42 12.32
N ASP A 86 -6.07 23.59 13.19
CA ASP A 86 -5.18 23.98 14.30
C ASP A 86 -3.73 24.30 13.85
N GLY A 87 -3.43 24.21 12.55
CA GLY A 87 -2.12 24.50 12.00
C GLY A 87 -1.06 23.49 12.46
N VAL A 88 -1.40 22.20 12.51
CA VAL A 88 -0.45 21.10 12.71
C VAL A 88 0.35 20.90 11.43
N ASP A 89 1.67 20.66 11.53
CA ASP A 89 2.54 20.46 10.37
C ASP A 89 2.50 19.02 9.85
N VAL A 90 2.40 18.04 10.76
CA VAL A 90 2.43 16.61 10.43
C VAL A 90 1.37 15.87 11.21
N VAL A 91 0.52 15.10 10.51
CA VAL A 91 -0.41 14.13 11.13
C VAL A 91 0.06 12.73 10.83
N VAL A 92 0.38 11.97 11.87
CA VAL A 92 0.90 10.61 11.76
C VAL A 92 -0.22 9.60 12.01
N ALA A 93 -0.54 8.81 10.99
CA ALA A 93 -1.46 7.68 11.12
C ALA A 93 -0.72 6.49 11.76
N VAL A 94 -1.15 6.08 12.95
CA VAL A 94 -0.64 4.90 13.66
C VAL A 94 -1.67 3.79 13.54
N GLY A 95 -1.49 2.91 12.55
CA GLY A 95 -2.48 1.87 12.25
C GLY A 95 -2.20 1.09 10.98
N GLY A 96 -3.23 0.41 10.47
CA GLY A 96 -3.22 -0.26 9.17
C GLY A 96 -3.70 0.65 8.04
N ASP A 97 -3.85 0.06 6.84
CA ASP A 97 -4.20 0.77 5.60
C ASP A 97 -5.49 1.62 5.74
N GLY A 98 -6.52 1.11 6.41
CA GLY A 98 -7.75 1.89 6.65
C GLY A 98 -7.53 3.16 7.46
N THR A 99 -6.72 3.10 8.55
CA THR A 99 -6.38 4.29 9.34
C THR A 99 -5.56 5.30 8.53
N VAL A 100 -4.60 4.80 7.74
CA VAL A 100 -3.80 5.63 6.83
C VAL A 100 -4.70 6.33 5.82
N ASN A 101 -5.66 5.61 5.24
CA ASN A 101 -6.61 6.11 4.26
C ASN A 101 -7.54 7.19 4.85
N GLU A 102 -8.13 6.95 6.05
CA GLU A 102 -8.96 7.95 6.75
C GLU A 102 -8.21 9.26 6.97
N VAL A 103 -6.95 9.20 7.44
CA VAL A 103 -6.11 10.38 7.67
C VAL A 103 -5.75 11.04 6.33
N ALA A 104 -5.25 10.28 5.37
CA ALA A 104 -4.83 10.79 4.06
C ALA A 104 -5.94 11.56 3.35
N ARG A 105 -7.17 11.02 3.32
CA ARG A 105 -8.34 11.69 2.73
C ARG A 105 -8.62 13.06 3.35
N SER A 106 -8.34 13.22 4.63
CA SER A 106 -8.58 14.47 5.36
C SER A 106 -7.49 15.52 5.13
N LEU A 107 -6.33 15.09 4.64
CA LEU A 107 -5.17 15.96 4.38
C LEU A 107 -5.06 16.40 2.91
N ILE A 108 -5.90 15.85 2.00
CA ILE A 108 -5.91 16.24 0.58
C ILE A 108 -6.05 17.76 0.45
N GLY A 109 -5.16 18.36 -0.34
CA GLY A 109 -5.19 19.80 -0.64
C GLY A 109 -4.75 20.70 0.50
N SER A 110 -4.29 20.15 1.63
CA SER A 110 -3.71 20.91 2.75
C SER A 110 -2.18 20.94 2.69
N SER A 111 -1.57 21.84 3.46
CA SER A 111 -0.12 21.87 3.64
C SER A 111 0.40 20.81 4.64
N VAL A 112 -0.50 20.17 5.38
CA VAL A 112 -0.17 19.20 6.43
C VAL A 112 0.34 17.90 5.80
N ALA A 113 1.45 17.37 6.30
CA ALA A 113 2.03 16.14 5.79
C ALA A 113 1.51 14.90 6.53
N LEU A 114 1.22 13.83 5.79
CA LEU A 114 0.91 12.51 6.32
C LEU A 114 2.18 11.79 6.74
N GLY A 115 2.34 11.46 8.02
CA GLY A 115 3.30 10.48 8.49
C GLY A 115 2.61 9.11 8.69
N ILE A 116 3.37 8.02 8.69
CA ILE A 116 2.82 6.68 8.87
C ILE A 116 3.67 5.88 9.86
N ILE A 117 3.03 5.31 10.87
CA ILE A 117 3.57 4.21 11.68
C ILE A 117 2.75 2.96 11.34
N PRO A 118 3.31 2.05 10.50
CA PRO A 118 2.57 0.92 9.97
C PRO A 118 2.36 -0.16 11.04
N CYS A 119 1.11 -0.43 11.39
CA CYS A 119 0.71 -1.44 12.36
C CYS A 119 -0.31 -2.46 11.79
N GLY A 120 -0.57 -2.40 10.49
CA GLY A 120 -1.47 -3.30 9.78
C GLY A 120 -0.77 -4.53 9.20
N SER A 121 -1.52 -5.41 8.54
CA SER A 121 -0.98 -6.56 7.81
C SER A 121 -0.49 -6.19 6.41
N GLY A 122 -1.20 -5.33 5.68
CA GLY A 122 -0.87 -4.94 4.30
C GLY A 122 0.20 -3.87 4.21
N ASN A 123 -0.08 -2.72 4.81
CA ASN A 123 0.76 -1.52 4.85
C ASN A 123 1.25 -1.07 3.46
N GLY A 124 0.33 -1.07 2.47
CA GLY A 124 0.67 -0.84 1.06
C GLY A 124 1.37 0.49 0.81
N LEU A 125 0.80 1.60 1.30
CA LEU A 125 1.38 2.93 1.13
C LEU A 125 2.72 3.07 1.87
N ALA A 126 2.82 2.59 3.11
CA ALA A 126 4.07 2.62 3.87
C ALA A 126 5.21 1.86 3.16
N ARG A 127 4.90 0.68 2.60
CA ARG A 127 5.85 -0.11 1.82
C ARG A 127 6.29 0.60 0.55
N HIS A 128 5.36 1.27 -0.15
CA HIS A 128 5.69 2.03 -1.35
C HIS A 128 6.64 3.20 -1.03
N LEU A 129 6.38 3.93 0.05
CA LEU A 129 7.20 5.04 0.53
C LEU A 129 8.53 4.60 1.17
N GLY A 130 8.76 3.28 1.35
CA GLY A 130 9.95 2.75 2.00
C GLY A 130 10.00 3.00 3.50
N ILE A 131 8.86 3.25 4.13
CA ILE A 131 8.77 3.44 5.58
C ILE A 131 9.02 2.09 6.28
N PRO A 132 9.89 2.01 7.29
CA PRO A 132 10.13 0.79 8.02
C PRO A 132 8.86 0.23 8.67
N LEU A 133 8.66 -1.10 8.59
CA LEU A 133 7.47 -1.76 9.17
C LEU A 133 7.60 -1.97 10.68
N ASP A 134 8.81 -1.94 11.23
CA ASP A 134 9.06 -1.91 12.66
C ASP A 134 8.68 -0.55 13.25
N CYS A 135 7.81 -0.54 14.27
CA CYS A 135 7.28 0.70 14.84
C CYS A 135 8.37 1.63 15.38
N LYS A 136 9.44 1.09 15.98
CA LYS A 136 10.55 1.91 16.51
C LYS A 136 11.30 2.59 15.36
N LYS A 137 11.67 1.80 14.34
CA LYS A 137 12.37 2.32 13.16
C LYS A 137 11.50 3.32 12.38
N ALA A 138 10.17 3.13 12.35
CA ALA A 138 9.24 4.07 11.72
C ALA A 138 9.17 5.40 12.48
N VAL A 139 9.24 5.38 13.82
CA VAL A 139 9.35 6.62 14.63
C VAL A 139 10.70 7.30 14.39
N GLU A 140 11.80 6.56 14.39
CA GLU A 140 13.14 7.09 14.08
C GLU A 140 13.23 7.66 12.66
N PHE A 141 12.55 7.04 11.68
CA PHE A 141 12.47 7.51 10.30
C PHE A 141 11.87 8.91 10.20
N LEU A 142 10.84 9.23 10.98
CA LEU A 142 10.19 10.55 10.97
C LEU A 142 11.15 11.70 11.32
N ASN A 143 12.20 11.45 12.12
CA ASN A 143 13.17 12.47 12.50
C ASN A 143 13.97 13.03 11.31
N ASN A 144 14.10 12.22 10.24
CA ASN A 144 14.87 12.56 9.04
C ASN A 144 14.01 12.66 7.79
N ALA A 145 12.73 12.32 7.89
CA ALA A 145 11.79 12.43 6.79
C ALA A 145 11.44 13.88 6.49
N VAL A 146 11.13 14.16 5.23
CA VAL A 146 10.71 15.48 4.76
C VAL A 146 9.33 15.40 4.11
N PRO A 147 8.52 16.47 4.13
CA PRO A 147 7.29 16.55 3.37
C PRO A 147 7.58 16.48 1.87
N VAL A 148 6.92 15.56 1.17
CA VAL A 148 7.02 15.39 -0.28
C VAL A 148 5.61 15.39 -0.84
N ALA A 149 5.33 16.24 -1.83
CA ALA A 149 4.08 16.24 -2.55
C ALA A 149 3.98 15.02 -3.46
N VAL A 150 2.87 14.29 -3.34
CA VAL A 150 2.57 13.09 -4.10
C VAL A 150 1.21 13.18 -4.78
N ASP A 151 1.07 12.41 -5.83
CA ASP A 151 -0.17 12.23 -6.56
C ASP A 151 -1.13 11.33 -5.80
N TYR A 152 -2.42 11.44 -6.10
CA TYR A 152 -3.44 10.49 -5.67
C TYR A 152 -4.48 10.30 -6.78
N GLY A 153 -5.10 9.14 -6.83
CA GLY A 153 -6.14 8.88 -7.82
C GLY A 153 -7.53 9.15 -7.29
N LYS A 154 -8.49 9.30 -8.21
CA LYS A 154 -9.93 9.30 -7.92
C LYS A 154 -10.64 8.32 -8.84
N ILE A 155 -11.61 7.60 -8.30
CA ILE A 155 -12.58 6.81 -9.07
C ILE A 155 -13.99 7.34 -8.78
N ASN A 156 -14.65 7.88 -9.79
CA ASN A 156 -15.95 8.57 -9.65
C ASN A 156 -15.96 9.57 -8.47
N GLY A 157 -14.86 10.33 -8.32
CA GLY A 157 -14.68 11.32 -7.24
C GLY A 157 -14.19 10.75 -5.91
N SER A 158 -14.22 9.44 -5.68
CA SER A 158 -13.69 8.81 -4.46
C SER A 158 -12.17 8.69 -4.53
N PRO A 159 -11.41 9.27 -3.58
CA PRO A 159 -9.95 9.23 -3.62
C PRO A 159 -9.39 7.86 -3.25
N PHE A 160 -8.25 7.52 -3.88
CA PHE A 160 -7.40 6.40 -3.51
C PHE A 160 -5.92 6.80 -3.57
N PHE A 161 -5.09 6.15 -2.76
CA PHE A 161 -3.68 6.50 -2.62
C PHE A 161 -2.75 5.42 -3.14
N CYS A 162 -3.17 4.16 -3.08
CA CYS A 162 -2.41 3.03 -3.62
C CYS A 162 -2.97 2.56 -4.95
N THR A 163 -4.13 1.95 -4.94
CA THR A 163 -4.70 1.30 -6.12
C THR A 163 -6.23 1.38 -6.12
N CYS A 164 -6.83 1.39 -7.30
CA CYS A 164 -8.22 1.00 -7.46
C CYS A 164 -8.34 -0.09 -8.52
N GLY A 165 -9.41 -0.88 -8.47
CA GLY A 165 -9.58 -1.99 -9.40
C GLY A 165 -11.01 -2.45 -9.56
N ILE A 166 -11.23 -3.20 -10.65
CA ILE A 166 -12.50 -3.77 -11.08
C ILE A 166 -12.31 -5.20 -11.56
N GLY A 167 -13.39 -5.93 -11.65
CA GLY A 167 -13.35 -7.34 -12.05
C GLY A 167 -13.04 -8.24 -10.87
N PHE A 168 -12.23 -9.25 -11.07
CA PHE A 168 -11.86 -10.20 -10.02
C PHE A 168 -11.21 -9.53 -8.81
N ASP A 169 -10.45 -8.49 -9.02
CA ASP A 169 -9.81 -7.66 -8.00
C ASP A 169 -10.83 -7.10 -6.97
N ALA A 170 -11.90 -6.50 -7.48
CA ALA A 170 -12.98 -5.98 -6.64
C ALA A 170 -13.78 -7.10 -5.94
N LEU A 171 -13.95 -8.25 -6.61
CA LEU A 171 -14.61 -9.43 -6.01
C LEU A 171 -13.82 -9.94 -4.81
N VAL A 172 -12.50 -10.06 -4.94
CA VAL A 172 -11.61 -10.49 -3.85
C VAL A 172 -11.66 -9.50 -2.68
N SER A 173 -11.63 -8.20 -2.93
CA SER A 173 -11.77 -7.17 -1.89
C SER A 173 -13.11 -7.27 -1.17
N SER A 174 -14.20 -7.48 -1.91
CA SER A 174 -15.56 -7.66 -1.35
C SER A 174 -15.67 -8.93 -0.51
N SER A 175 -15.09 -10.03 -0.96
CA SER A 175 -15.08 -11.31 -0.24
C SER A 175 -14.26 -11.20 1.06
N PHE A 176 -13.15 -10.48 1.02
CA PHE A 176 -12.31 -10.21 2.19
C PHE A 176 -13.05 -9.37 3.24
N ALA A 177 -13.74 -8.30 2.82
CA ALA A 177 -14.50 -7.44 3.73
C ALA A 177 -15.64 -8.17 4.45
N ARG A 178 -16.27 -9.16 3.79
CA ARG A 178 -17.36 -9.99 4.36
C ARG A 178 -16.85 -11.19 5.14
N GLY A 179 -15.60 -11.61 4.93
CA GLY A 179 -15.03 -12.82 5.52
C GLY A 179 -14.83 -12.74 7.04
N THR A 180 -15.29 -13.77 7.77
CA THR A 180 -15.08 -13.92 9.21
C THR A 180 -13.74 -14.55 9.57
N ARG A 181 -13.02 -15.13 8.60
CA ARG A 181 -11.74 -15.81 8.80
C ARG A 181 -10.59 -14.87 8.48
N ARG A 182 -9.85 -14.50 9.51
CA ARG A 182 -8.58 -13.75 9.39
C ARG A 182 -7.44 -14.74 9.17
N GLY A 183 -6.50 -14.41 8.26
CA GLY A 183 -5.30 -15.20 7.99
C GLY A 183 -5.08 -15.50 6.51
N LEU A 184 -3.82 -15.66 6.11
CA LEU A 184 -3.38 -15.87 4.73
C LEU A 184 -4.03 -17.10 4.06
N TRP A 185 -4.18 -18.20 4.80
CA TRP A 185 -4.78 -19.44 4.30
C TRP A 185 -6.29 -19.34 4.04
N GLY A 186 -7.02 -18.62 4.90
CA GLY A 186 -8.46 -18.36 4.68
C GLY A 186 -8.68 -17.52 3.42
N TYR A 187 -7.83 -16.52 3.22
CA TYR A 187 -7.80 -15.68 2.03
C TYR A 187 -7.52 -16.48 0.74
N MET A 188 -6.48 -17.33 0.74
CA MET A 188 -6.11 -18.12 -0.43
C MET A 188 -7.23 -19.08 -0.87
N ASN A 189 -7.86 -19.78 0.07
CA ASN A 189 -8.95 -20.70 -0.24
C ASN A 189 -10.19 -19.99 -0.81
N GLN A 190 -10.58 -18.86 -0.24
CA GLN A 190 -11.71 -18.07 -0.73
C GLN A 190 -11.42 -17.52 -2.14
N THR A 191 -10.24 -16.93 -2.31
CA THR A 191 -9.78 -16.41 -3.61
C THR A 191 -9.77 -17.48 -4.70
N LEU A 192 -9.35 -18.71 -4.38
CA LEU A 192 -9.35 -19.81 -5.33
C LEU A 192 -10.77 -20.23 -5.71
N THR A 193 -11.69 -20.27 -4.75
CA THR A 193 -13.10 -20.59 -5.01
C THR A 193 -13.76 -19.51 -5.87
N ASP A 194 -13.52 -18.26 -5.55
CA ASP A 194 -14.04 -17.11 -6.30
C ASP A 194 -13.48 -17.09 -7.72
N TRP A 195 -12.18 -17.43 -7.90
CA TRP A 195 -11.53 -17.54 -9.20
C TRP A 195 -12.16 -18.62 -10.09
N LEU A 196 -12.48 -19.80 -9.55
CA LEU A 196 -13.08 -20.91 -10.32
C LEU A 196 -14.46 -20.57 -10.88
N ASN A 197 -15.18 -19.64 -10.25
CA ASN A 197 -16.54 -19.25 -10.61
C ASN A 197 -16.59 -17.90 -11.34
N TYR A 198 -15.46 -17.20 -11.48
CA TYR A 198 -15.43 -15.88 -12.08
C TYR A 198 -15.37 -15.94 -13.60
N GLU A 199 -16.27 -15.21 -14.27
CA GLU A 199 -16.29 -15.05 -15.72
C GLU A 199 -15.74 -13.68 -16.11
N PRO A 200 -14.63 -13.62 -16.86
CA PRO A 200 -14.07 -12.36 -17.34
C PRO A 200 -15.03 -11.61 -18.25
N GLU A 201 -15.18 -10.31 -18.01
CA GLU A 201 -16.06 -9.41 -18.74
C GLU A 201 -15.32 -8.62 -19.83
N VAL A 202 -16.10 -8.02 -20.74
CA VAL A 202 -15.59 -7.08 -21.74
C VAL A 202 -15.82 -5.66 -21.22
N TYR A 203 -14.74 -4.86 -21.21
CA TYR A 203 -14.72 -3.46 -20.80
C TYR A 203 -14.31 -2.60 -21.97
N GLU A 204 -15.11 -1.55 -22.28
CA GLU A 204 -14.68 -0.47 -23.17
C GLU A 204 -13.80 0.47 -22.36
N ILE A 205 -12.55 0.66 -22.76
CA ILE A 205 -11.57 1.53 -22.10
C ILE A 205 -11.22 2.66 -23.02
N GLU A 206 -11.37 3.89 -22.52
CA GLU A 206 -11.01 5.12 -23.19
C GLU A 206 -10.01 5.90 -22.34
N SER A 207 -8.95 6.40 -22.95
CA SER A 207 -7.93 7.26 -22.36
C SER A 207 -7.66 8.45 -23.27
N GLU A 208 -6.72 9.34 -22.92
CA GLU A 208 -6.27 10.41 -23.80
C GLU A 208 -5.67 9.92 -25.11
N SER A 209 -5.22 8.66 -25.19
CA SER A 209 -4.43 8.14 -26.31
C SER A 209 -5.19 7.12 -27.16
N PHE A 210 -6.19 6.45 -26.63
CA PHE A 210 -6.91 5.39 -27.33
C PHE A 210 -8.30 5.14 -26.76
N LYS A 211 -9.12 4.43 -27.57
CA LYS A 211 -10.37 3.81 -27.15
C LYS A 211 -10.41 2.38 -27.69
N LYS A 212 -10.59 1.39 -26.79
CA LYS A 212 -10.53 -0.03 -27.17
C LYS A 212 -11.26 -0.91 -26.16
N ASP A 213 -11.81 -2.02 -26.65
CA ASP A 213 -12.40 -3.08 -25.85
C ASP A 213 -11.34 -4.08 -25.39
N TYR A 214 -11.42 -4.45 -24.12
CA TYR A 214 -10.59 -5.49 -23.52
C TYR A 214 -11.48 -6.53 -22.81
N LYS A 215 -11.29 -7.79 -23.13
CA LYS A 215 -11.81 -8.86 -22.27
C LYS A 215 -10.83 -9.03 -21.13
N ALA A 216 -11.23 -8.66 -19.91
CA ALA A 216 -10.33 -8.65 -18.78
C ALA A 216 -10.84 -9.53 -17.62
N PHE A 217 -9.91 -10.20 -16.97
CA PHE A 217 -10.10 -10.89 -15.71
C PHE A 217 -10.10 -9.87 -14.56
N LEU A 218 -9.16 -8.91 -14.59
CA LEU A 218 -9.13 -7.75 -13.72
C LEU A 218 -8.52 -6.55 -14.44
N ILE A 219 -8.86 -5.35 -13.97
CA ILE A 219 -8.22 -4.09 -14.34
C ILE A 219 -7.86 -3.38 -13.05
N ALA A 220 -6.57 -3.12 -12.85
CA ALA A 220 -6.05 -2.37 -11.72
C ALA A 220 -5.40 -1.06 -12.19
N CYS A 221 -5.71 0.03 -11.51
CA CYS A 221 -5.10 1.34 -11.72
C CYS A 221 -4.28 1.68 -10.49
N GLY A 222 -2.96 1.71 -10.63
CA GLY A 222 -2.02 1.97 -9.55
C GLY A 222 -1.50 3.40 -9.57
N ASN A 223 -1.59 4.09 -8.43
CA ASN A 223 -0.77 5.22 -8.05
C ASN A 223 0.48 4.72 -7.30
N ALA A 224 0.31 3.64 -6.51
CA ALA A 224 1.40 2.91 -5.89
C ALA A 224 1.59 1.53 -6.53
N ALA A 225 2.77 0.93 -6.32
CA ALA A 225 3.17 -0.29 -7.01
C ALA A 225 2.45 -1.56 -6.54
N GLN A 226 1.84 -1.56 -5.36
CA GLN A 226 1.36 -2.78 -4.71
C GLN A 226 0.05 -2.59 -3.94
N TYR A 227 -0.69 -3.69 -3.77
CA TYR A 227 -1.84 -3.75 -2.87
C TYR A 227 -1.44 -3.73 -1.38
N GLY A 228 -0.24 -4.15 -1.07
CA GLY A 228 0.29 -4.45 0.25
C GLY A 228 0.94 -5.84 0.26
N ASN A 229 1.60 -6.22 1.35
CA ASN A 229 2.27 -7.52 1.51
C ASN A 229 3.18 -7.93 0.34
N ASN A 230 3.79 -6.95 -0.33
CA ASN A 230 4.63 -7.14 -1.53
C ASN A 230 3.90 -7.76 -2.74
N ALA A 231 2.57 -7.63 -2.83
CA ALA A 231 1.79 -8.02 -4.02
C ALA A 231 1.81 -6.87 -5.05
N TYR A 232 2.79 -6.90 -5.95
CA TYR A 232 3.10 -5.84 -6.91
C TYR A 232 2.25 -5.93 -8.18
N ILE A 233 1.09 -5.28 -8.19
CA ILE A 233 0.20 -5.25 -9.35
C ILE A 233 0.65 -4.25 -10.43
N SER A 234 1.22 -3.14 -10.01
CA SER A 234 1.73 -2.07 -10.89
C SER A 234 3.19 -1.74 -10.51
N PRO A 235 4.14 -2.68 -10.74
CA PRO A 235 5.50 -2.61 -10.18
C PRO A 235 6.31 -1.37 -10.58
N ASN A 236 5.91 -0.69 -11.65
CA ASN A 236 6.57 0.51 -12.17
C ASN A 236 5.88 1.81 -11.77
N ALA A 237 4.77 1.75 -11.03
CA ALA A 237 4.02 2.93 -10.62
C ALA A 237 4.89 3.92 -9.83
N SER A 238 4.70 5.21 -10.12
CA SER A 238 5.31 6.34 -9.43
C SER A 238 4.23 7.25 -8.88
N MET A 239 4.39 7.70 -7.64
CA MET A 239 3.45 8.64 -7.02
C MET A 239 3.79 10.11 -7.32
N ARG A 240 4.59 10.40 -8.36
CA ARG A 240 5.07 11.76 -8.67
C ARG A 240 5.11 12.09 -10.15
N ASP A 241 4.59 11.25 -11.02
CA ASP A 241 4.63 11.44 -12.47
C ASP A 241 3.30 11.91 -13.06
N GLY A 242 2.25 11.99 -12.25
CA GLY A 242 0.91 12.42 -12.65
C GLY A 242 0.16 11.37 -13.48
N LEU A 243 0.59 10.10 -13.43
CA LEU A 243 0.06 9.03 -14.28
C LEU A 243 -0.53 7.87 -13.46
N LEU A 244 -1.62 7.31 -13.94
CA LEU A 244 -2.15 6.02 -13.54
C LEU A 244 -1.31 4.93 -14.22
N SER A 245 -0.75 4.02 -13.44
CA SER A 245 -0.12 2.80 -13.98
C SER A 245 -1.19 1.71 -14.10
N VAL A 246 -1.68 1.48 -15.33
CA VAL A 246 -2.80 0.58 -15.58
C VAL A 246 -2.29 -0.81 -15.90
N THR A 247 -2.86 -1.80 -15.22
CA THR A 247 -2.57 -3.22 -15.43
C THR A 247 -3.88 -3.95 -15.75
N ILE A 248 -3.95 -4.54 -16.93
CA ILE A 248 -5.06 -5.37 -17.37
C ILE A 248 -4.57 -6.82 -17.41
N LEU A 249 -5.20 -7.71 -16.67
CA LEU A 249 -5.00 -9.14 -16.77
C LEU A 249 -6.09 -9.73 -17.67
N GLU A 250 -5.70 -10.18 -18.86
CA GLU A 250 -6.58 -10.90 -19.78
C GLU A 250 -6.91 -12.30 -19.24
N PRO A 251 -7.94 -12.99 -19.76
CA PRO A 251 -8.24 -14.37 -19.38
C PRO A 251 -7.04 -15.30 -19.60
N PHE A 252 -6.80 -16.18 -18.66
CA PHE A 252 -5.67 -17.11 -18.65
C PHE A 252 -6.11 -18.51 -18.18
N PRO A 253 -5.40 -19.59 -18.55
CA PRO A 253 -5.70 -20.93 -18.09
C PRO A 253 -5.28 -21.13 -16.63
N ALA A 254 -5.95 -22.05 -15.93
CA ALA A 254 -5.66 -22.38 -14.53
C ALA A 254 -4.19 -22.78 -14.26
N THR A 255 -3.55 -23.35 -15.27
CA THR A 255 -2.14 -23.77 -15.23
C THR A 255 -1.17 -22.60 -14.99
N ASP A 256 -1.58 -21.38 -15.34
CA ASP A 256 -0.73 -20.20 -15.27
C ASP A 256 -0.83 -19.46 -13.92
N VAL A 257 -1.81 -19.84 -13.07
CA VAL A 257 -2.00 -19.24 -11.73
C VAL A 257 -0.71 -19.22 -10.91
N PRO A 258 0.04 -20.33 -10.76
CA PRO A 258 1.27 -20.32 -9.97
C PRO A 258 2.33 -19.35 -10.52
N LEU A 259 2.43 -19.25 -11.85
CA LEU A 259 3.34 -18.34 -12.51
C LEU A 259 2.95 -16.86 -12.25
N ILE A 260 1.66 -16.54 -12.44
CA ILE A 260 1.12 -15.19 -12.23
C ILE A 260 1.33 -14.76 -10.77
N LEU A 261 1.03 -15.64 -9.80
CA LEU A 261 1.27 -15.36 -8.38
C LEU A 261 2.76 -15.16 -8.10
N GLY A 262 3.63 -16.04 -8.63
CA GLY A 262 5.08 -15.88 -8.50
C GLY A 262 5.57 -14.54 -9.07
N GLN A 263 5.04 -14.10 -10.19
CA GLN A 263 5.37 -12.83 -10.83
C GLN A 263 4.81 -11.62 -10.07
N LEU A 264 3.62 -11.74 -9.47
CA LEU A 264 3.00 -10.70 -8.63
C LEU A 264 3.88 -10.38 -7.43
N PHE A 265 4.32 -11.41 -6.70
CA PHE A 265 5.22 -11.23 -5.55
C PHE A 265 6.68 -10.97 -5.94
N GLY A 266 7.11 -11.50 -7.09
CA GLY A 266 8.45 -11.31 -7.65
C GLY A 266 8.66 -9.98 -8.38
N ARG A 267 7.65 -9.09 -8.44
CA ARG A 267 7.71 -7.80 -9.13
C ARG A 267 7.99 -7.92 -10.65
N THR A 268 7.61 -9.04 -11.24
CA THR A 268 7.84 -9.32 -12.66
C THR A 268 6.55 -9.53 -13.47
N LEU A 269 5.41 -9.15 -12.91
CA LEU A 269 4.09 -9.37 -13.48
C LEU A 269 3.94 -8.80 -14.90
N THR A 270 4.58 -7.65 -15.17
CA THR A 270 4.57 -6.99 -16.49
C THR A 270 5.24 -7.81 -17.61
N ARG A 271 5.96 -8.88 -17.26
CA ARG A 271 6.57 -9.80 -18.24
C ARG A 271 5.63 -10.93 -18.66
N ASN A 272 4.45 -11.04 -18.06
CA ASN A 272 3.48 -12.07 -18.37
C ASN A 272 2.76 -11.77 -19.68
N GLY A 273 2.55 -12.79 -20.53
CA GLY A 273 1.89 -12.63 -21.82
C GLY A 273 0.41 -12.22 -21.75
N HIS A 274 -0.28 -12.55 -20.64
CA HIS A 274 -1.67 -12.19 -20.39
C HIS A 274 -1.83 -10.80 -19.78
N ILE A 275 -0.73 -10.09 -19.52
CA ILE A 275 -0.74 -8.75 -18.93
C ILE A 275 -0.55 -7.70 -20.02
N LYS A 276 -1.43 -6.69 -19.99
CA LYS A 276 -1.27 -5.44 -20.75
C LYS A 276 -1.07 -4.32 -19.75
N THR A 277 -0.05 -3.50 -19.98
CA THR A 277 0.22 -2.33 -19.14
C THR A 277 0.35 -1.09 -20.00
N PHE A 278 -0.14 0.02 -19.49
CA PHE A 278 0.06 1.36 -20.07
C PHE A 278 -0.11 2.41 -18.97
N GLU A 279 0.26 3.62 -19.28
CA GLU A 279 0.10 4.78 -18.40
C GLU A 279 -0.91 5.74 -18.99
N ALA A 280 -1.71 6.40 -18.13
CA ALA A 280 -2.72 7.36 -18.53
C ALA A 280 -2.95 8.41 -17.43
N LYS A 281 -3.34 9.63 -17.78
CA LYS A 281 -3.76 10.65 -16.80
C LYS A 281 -5.16 10.39 -16.31
N TRP A 282 -5.98 9.83 -17.16
CA TRP A 282 -7.36 9.46 -16.85
C TRP A 282 -7.82 8.26 -17.68
N LEU A 283 -8.81 7.56 -17.16
CA LEU A 283 -9.49 6.45 -17.82
C LEU A 283 -11.01 6.62 -17.69
N LYS A 284 -11.71 6.36 -18.75
CA LYS A 284 -13.14 6.09 -18.74
C LYS A 284 -13.34 4.62 -19.06
N ILE A 285 -13.99 3.89 -18.16
CA ILE A 285 -14.26 2.46 -18.32
C ILE A 285 -15.76 2.26 -18.36
N LYS A 286 -16.26 1.57 -19.39
CA LYS A 286 -17.64 1.15 -19.48
C LYS A 286 -17.72 -0.37 -19.37
N ARG A 287 -18.63 -0.85 -18.52
CA ARG A 287 -18.96 -2.25 -18.32
C ARG A 287 -20.45 -2.50 -18.53
N LYS A 288 -20.83 -3.78 -18.63
CA LYS A 288 -22.20 -4.19 -18.98
C LYS A 288 -23.23 -3.72 -17.96
N ALA A 289 -22.90 -3.68 -16.67
CA ALA A 289 -23.81 -3.33 -15.58
C ALA A 289 -23.04 -2.69 -14.41
N ALA A 290 -23.75 -2.04 -13.50
CA ALA A 290 -23.23 -1.66 -12.20
C ALA A 290 -22.70 -2.87 -11.42
N GLY A 291 -21.68 -2.68 -10.59
CA GLY A 291 -21.11 -3.80 -9.84
C GLY A 291 -19.93 -3.37 -8.95
N PRO A 292 -19.19 -4.34 -8.40
CA PRO A 292 -18.13 -4.07 -7.45
C PRO A 292 -16.93 -3.37 -8.08
N VAL A 293 -16.36 -2.48 -7.27
CA VAL A 293 -15.03 -1.89 -7.44
C VAL A 293 -14.31 -1.95 -6.10
N HIS A 294 -13.01 -1.75 -6.08
CA HIS A 294 -12.32 -1.43 -4.84
C HIS A 294 -11.40 -0.22 -5.04
N PHE A 295 -11.11 0.47 -3.94
CA PHE A 295 -10.08 1.49 -3.86
C PHE A 295 -9.36 1.36 -2.51
N ASP A 296 -8.04 1.20 -2.58
CA ASP A 296 -7.17 0.90 -1.44
C ASP A 296 -7.63 -0.34 -0.62
N GLY A 297 -8.24 -1.33 -1.28
CA GLY A 297 -8.78 -2.54 -0.65
C GLY A 297 -10.17 -2.38 -0.03
N GLU A 298 -10.77 -1.19 -0.03
CA GLU A 298 -12.14 -0.96 0.41
C GLU A 298 -13.11 -1.25 -0.74
N PRO A 299 -14.03 -2.22 -0.60
CA PRO A 299 -15.00 -2.52 -1.65
C PRO A 299 -16.13 -1.51 -1.67
N ALA A 300 -16.60 -1.20 -2.87
CA ALA A 300 -17.80 -0.40 -3.11
C ALA A 300 -18.53 -0.91 -4.36
N ASP A 301 -19.83 -0.59 -4.48
CA ASP A 301 -20.56 -0.78 -5.71
C ASP A 301 -20.66 0.56 -6.46
N MET A 302 -20.37 0.55 -7.76
CA MET A 302 -20.42 1.72 -8.62
C MET A 302 -21.17 1.40 -9.93
N ASP A 303 -21.56 2.46 -10.66
CA ASP A 303 -22.28 2.37 -11.92
C ASP A 303 -21.48 1.65 -13.03
N ALA A 304 -22.15 1.45 -14.16
CA ALA A 304 -21.55 0.84 -15.35
C ALA A 304 -20.49 1.73 -16.01
N GLU A 305 -20.53 3.04 -15.79
CA GLU A 305 -19.52 3.99 -16.24
C GLU A 305 -18.64 4.43 -15.06
N LEU A 306 -17.34 4.22 -15.22
CA LEU A 306 -16.32 4.60 -14.24
C LEU A 306 -15.39 5.62 -14.87
N PHE A 307 -15.12 6.69 -14.13
CA PHE A 307 -14.12 7.68 -14.47
C PHE A 307 -13.02 7.67 -13.41
N ILE A 308 -11.80 7.38 -13.86
CA ILE A 308 -10.62 7.28 -13.00
C ILE A 308 -9.64 8.35 -13.47
N GLU A 309 -9.16 9.16 -12.55
CA GLU A 309 -8.22 10.24 -12.86
C GLU A 309 -7.09 10.34 -11.84
N MET A 310 -5.93 10.81 -12.28
CA MET A 310 -4.84 11.18 -11.40
C MET A 310 -4.92 12.66 -11.05
N VAL A 311 -4.76 12.97 -9.76
CA VAL A 311 -4.62 14.34 -9.24
C VAL A 311 -3.18 14.54 -8.82
N PRO A 312 -2.39 15.30 -9.60
CA PRO A 312 -0.98 15.51 -9.30
C PRO A 312 -0.77 16.30 -8.01
N GLN A 313 0.24 15.90 -7.22
CA GLN A 313 0.76 16.64 -6.07
C GLN A 313 -0.32 17.08 -5.06
N GLY A 314 -1.38 16.29 -4.90
CA GLY A 314 -2.54 16.67 -4.10
C GLY A 314 -2.46 16.25 -2.63
N LEU A 315 -1.43 15.51 -2.21
CA LEU A 315 -1.20 15.07 -0.83
C LEU A 315 0.28 15.25 -0.47
N ASN A 316 0.58 15.77 0.72
CA ASN A 316 1.93 15.77 1.26
C ASN A 316 2.15 14.52 2.13
N VAL A 317 3.27 13.82 1.95
CA VAL A 317 3.65 12.66 2.77
C VAL A 317 5.04 12.84 3.35
N MET A 318 5.30 12.29 4.54
CA MET A 318 6.64 12.21 5.11
C MET A 318 7.40 11.07 4.45
N ALA A 319 8.42 11.39 3.67
CA ALA A 319 9.25 10.42 2.95
C ALA A 319 10.74 10.69 3.17
N SER A 320 11.58 9.71 2.77
CA SER A 320 13.04 9.95 2.75
C SER A 320 13.37 11.12 1.80
N PRO A 321 14.33 11.99 2.13
CA PRO A 321 14.79 13.04 1.20
C PRO A 321 15.19 12.52 -0.19
N ASP A 322 15.71 11.29 -0.26
CA ASP A 322 16.17 10.66 -1.49
C ASP A 322 15.07 9.85 -2.22
N TRP A 323 13.84 9.84 -1.71
CA TRP A 323 12.75 9.08 -2.33
C TRP A 323 12.28 9.76 -3.62
N ASN A 324 12.28 8.99 -4.72
CA ASN A 324 12.04 9.48 -6.07
C ASN A 324 10.61 9.28 -6.60
N GLY A 325 9.67 8.87 -5.77
CA GLY A 325 8.29 8.57 -6.16
C GLY A 325 8.01 7.09 -6.43
N CYS A 326 9.03 6.28 -6.65
CA CYS A 326 8.89 4.86 -6.94
C CYS A 326 8.93 4.00 -5.68
N SER A 327 8.35 2.80 -5.77
CA SER A 327 8.41 1.82 -4.68
C SER A 327 9.84 1.38 -4.40
N VAL A 328 10.21 1.42 -3.13
CA VAL A 328 11.52 0.93 -2.67
C VAL A 328 11.62 -0.58 -2.94
N VAL A 329 12.73 -1.01 -3.56
CA VAL A 329 12.98 -2.41 -3.86
C VAL A 329 13.46 -3.12 -2.60
N VAL A 330 12.63 -4.02 -2.07
CA VAL A 330 13.04 -4.92 -0.98
C VAL A 330 13.56 -6.23 -1.58
N PRO A 331 14.78 -6.69 -1.25
CA PRO A 331 15.30 -7.95 -1.75
C PRO A 331 14.39 -9.14 -1.42
N LEU A 332 14.25 -10.08 -2.36
CA LEU A 332 13.32 -11.22 -2.25
C LEU A 332 13.52 -12.03 -0.95
N TYR A 333 14.77 -12.22 -0.51
CA TYR A 333 15.05 -12.96 0.73
C TYR A 333 14.47 -12.27 1.99
N LYS A 334 14.42 -10.92 2.00
CA LYS A 334 13.77 -10.18 3.09
C LYS A 334 12.25 -10.31 3.05
N GLN A 335 11.67 -10.30 1.83
CA GLN A 335 10.23 -10.51 1.65
C GLN A 335 9.81 -11.90 2.12
N LEU A 336 10.59 -12.93 1.80
CA LEU A 336 10.34 -14.30 2.28
C LEU A 336 10.48 -14.42 3.80
N ALA A 337 11.47 -13.75 4.40
CA ALA A 337 11.63 -13.74 5.84
C ALA A 337 10.44 -13.07 6.57
N GLU A 338 9.87 -12.00 6.00
CA GLU A 338 8.65 -11.36 6.52
C GLU A 338 7.44 -12.30 6.44
N LEU A 339 7.23 -12.98 5.31
CA LEU A 339 6.13 -13.93 5.13
C LEU A 339 6.21 -15.09 6.14
N VAL A 340 7.41 -15.63 6.36
CA VAL A 340 7.64 -16.71 7.33
C VAL A 340 7.38 -16.22 8.76
N SER A 341 7.83 -15.01 9.11
CA SER A 341 7.63 -14.45 10.46
C SER A 341 6.16 -14.20 10.78
N VAL A 342 5.38 -13.72 9.80
CA VAL A 342 3.93 -13.54 9.95
C VAL A 342 3.23 -14.89 10.11
N SER A 343 3.60 -15.91 9.32
CA SER A 343 3.00 -17.24 9.40
C SER A 343 3.31 -17.93 10.76
N VAL A 344 4.51 -17.75 11.30
CA VAL A 344 4.89 -18.30 12.61
C VAL A 344 4.11 -17.61 13.73
N SER A 345 3.96 -16.28 13.68
CA SER A 345 3.18 -15.55 14.69
C SER A 345 1.68 -15.87 14.65
N GLU A 346 1.12 -16.16 13.47
CA GLU A 346 -0.28 -16.60 13.32
C GLU A 346 -0.47 -18.03 13.86
N ILE A 347 0.48 -18.93 13.60
CA ILE A 347 0.46 -20.31 14.15
C ILE A 347 0.60 -20.29 15.68
N GLU A 348 1.47 -19.47 16.24
CA GLU A 348 1.62 -19.32 17.69
C GLU A 348 0.37 -18.74 18.36
N ALA A 349 -0.39 -17.90 17.66
CA ALA A 349 -1.64 -17.32 18.16
C ALA A 349 -2.83 -18.32 18.16
N GLU A 350 -2.79 -19.35 17.30
CA GLU A 350 -3.84 -20.38 17.17
C GLU A 350 -3.56 -21.64 17.98
N LEU A 351 -2.32 -21.85 18.48
CA LEU A 351 -2.01 -22.98 19.34
C LEU A 351 -2.62 -22.76 20.74
N PRO A 352 -3.41 -23.72 21.26
CA PRO A 352 -3.85 -23.66 22.65
C PRO A 352 -2.59 -23.64 23.56
N LYS A 353 -2.61 -22.75 24.56
CA LYS A 353 -1.53 -22.65 25.56
C LYS A 353 -1.32 -24.02 26.24
N MET A 354 -0.54 -24.88 25.64
CA MET A 354 0.02 -26.05 26.30
C MET A 354 1.32 -25.61 26.96
N ASP A 355 1.39 -25.73 28.28
CA ASP A 355 2.61 -25.56 29.07
C ASP A 355 3.62 -26.66 28.66
N ILE A 356 4.35 -26.40 27.58
CA ILE A 356 5.48 -27.24 27.18
C ILE A 356 6.73 -26.45 27.52
N ASN A 357 7.38 -26.88 28.61
CA ASN A 357 8.69 -26.42 29.02
C ASN A 357 9.72 -26.89 27.99
N LEU A 358 9.96 -26.10 26.92
CA LEU A 358 10.97 -26.41 25.92
C LEU A 358 12.34 -25.92 26.42
N PRO A 359 13.38 -26.78 26.39
CA PRO A 359 14.74 -26.37 26.71
C PRO A 359 15.21 -25.30 25.72
N LYS A 360 15.96 -24.30 26.21
CA LYS A 360 16.61 -23.28 25.40
C LYS A 360 17.49 -23.96 24.35
N MET A 361 17.04 -23.99 23.11
CA MET A 361 17.86 -24.42 21.98
C MET A 361 18.62 -23.21 21.46
N ASP A 362 19.93 -23.32 21.44
CA ASP A 362 20.86 -22.41 20.75
C ASP A 362 20.66 -22.63 19.25
N ILE A 363 19.95 -21.72 18.60
CA ILE A 363 19.65 -21.83 17.18
C ILE A 363 20.80 -21.19 16.40
N SER A 364 21.82 -21.98 16.13
CA SER A 364 22.70 -21.76 14.99
C SER A 364 21.91 -22.18 13.72
N PHE A 365 21.64 -21.23 12.83
CA PHE A 365 20.86 -21.47 11.60
C PHE A 365 21.53 -22.55 10.74
N PRO A 366 20.89 -23.72 10.54
CA PRO A 366 21.31 -24.64 9.50
C PRO A 366 20.94 -24.07 8.15
N LYS A 367 21.73 -24.41 7.10
CA LYS A 367 21.33 -24.16 5.70
C LYS A 367 19.92 -24.72 5.51
N ILE A 368 18.95 -23.83 5.27
CA ILE A 368 17.56 -24.22 5.09
C ILE A 368 17.43 -24.69 3.63
N ASP A 369 17.45 -26.01 3.44
CA ASP A 369 16.77 -26.64 2.31
C ASP A 369 15.27 -26.53 2.59
N ILE A 370 14.61 -25.53 1.99
CA ILE A 370 13.15 -25.43 2.00
C ILE A 370 12.65 -26.46 0.99
N PRO A 371 12.03 -27.58 1.39
CA PRO A 371 11.34 -28.41 0.45
C PRO A 371 10.11 -27.63 -0.02
N PHE A 372 10.18 -27.02 -1.21
CA PHE A 372 8.98 -26.62 -1.92
C PHE A 372 8.06 -27.87 -1.99
N PRO A 373 6.77 -27.74 -1.63
CA PRO A 373 5.84 -28.84 -1.85
C PRO A 373 5.95 -29.23 -3.31
N LYS A 374 6.22 -30.51 -3.58
CA LYS A 374 6.32 -31.02 -4.95
C LYS A 374 5.01 -30.68 -5.64
N VAL A 375 5.09 -30.27 -6.90
CA VAL A 375 3.90 -29.99 -7.73
C VAL A 375 2.88 -31.14 -7.63
N SER A 376 3.35 -32.38 -7.42
CA SER A 376 2.54 -33.56 -7.13
C SER A 376 1.60 -33.38 -5.92
N ASP A 377 2.06 -32.74 -4.83
CA ASP A 377 1.28 -32.63 -3.58
C ASP A 377 0.16 -31.59 -3.71
N ILE A 378 0.27 -30.71 -4.72
CA ILE A 378 -0.77 -29.74 -5.10
C ILE A 378 -1.72 -30.38 -6.10
N VAL A 379 -1.21 -31.16 -7.05
CA VAL A 379 -2.00 -31.85 -8.08
C VAL A 379 -2.88 -32.95 -7.48
N ASP A 380 -2.42 -33.68 -6.48
CA ASP A 380 -3.18 -34.74 -5.82
C ASP A 380 -4.37 -34.23 -4.96
N LYS A 381 -4.38 -32.93 -4.64
CA LYS A 381 -5.50 -32.25 -3.96
C LYS A 381 -6.50 -31.62 -4.91
N LEU A 382 -6.23 -31.61 -6.22
CA LEU A 382 -7.18 -31.14 -7.23
C LEU A 382 -8.17 -32.26 -7.54
N PRO A 383 -9.47 -31.94 -7.68
CA PRO A 383 -10.45 -32.97 -8.10
C PRO A 383 -10.07 -33.56 -9.48
N PRO A 384 -10.25 -34.85 -9.71
CA PRO A 384 -9.77 -35.50 -10.91
C PRO A 384 -10.35 -34.84 -12.17
N MET A 385 -9.52 -34.66 -13.19
CA MET A 385 -9.86 -34.00 -14.46
C MET A 385 -11.13 -34.59 -15.14
N SER A 386 -11.51 -35.82 -14.79
CA SER A 386 -12.75 -36.44 -15.23
C SER A 386 -14.04 -35.78 -14.71
N SER A 387 -13.96 -35.00 -13.60
CA SER A 387 -15.11 -34.25 -13.09
C SER A 387 -15.41 -33.02 -13.95
N PHE A 388 -14.43 -32.47 -14.66
CA PHE A 388 -14.58 -31.34 -15.56
C PHE A 388 -15.23 -31.69 -16.90
N ALA A 389 -15.06 -32.93 -17.35
CA ALA A 389 -15.66 -33.41 -18.61
C ALA A 389 -17.19 -33.66 -18.53
N LYS A 390 -17.75 -33.83 -17.33
CA LYS A 390 -19.18 -34.01 -17.12
C LYS A 390 -19.99 -32.72 -17.17
N GLY A 391 -19.40 -31.57 -16.81
CA GLY A 391 -20.04 -30.25 -16.91
C GLY A 391 -20.24 -29.79 -18.36
N ALA A 392 -19.28 -30.08 -19.25
CA ALA A 392 -19.33 -29.68 -20.66
C ALA A 392 -20.32 -30.46 -21.51
N LYS A 393 -20.73 -31.69 -21.11
CA LYS A 393 -21.74 -32.48 -21.81
C LYS A 393 -23.18 -32.11 -21.45
N GLY A 394 -23.40 -31.41 -20.32
CA GLY A 394 -24.73 -30.95 -19.91
C GLY A 394 -25.22 -29.72 -20.70
N LEU A 395 -24.32 -28.87 -21.18
CA LEU A 395 -24.69 -27.66 -21.92
C LEU A 395 -25.05 -27.92 -23.42
N LYS A 396 -24.62 -29.03 -24.02
CA LYS A 396 -24.95 -29.32 -25.43
C LYS A 396 -26.32 -29.99 -25.65
N ARG A 397 -27.06 -30.31 -24.60
CA ARG A 397 -28.40 -30.95 -24.72
C ARG A 397 -29.62 -30.06 -24.53
N ARG A 398 -29.41 -28.75 -24.21
CA ARG A 398 -30.52 -27.81 -23.97
C ARG A 398 -30.92 -26.93 -25.15
N ASN A 399 -30.19 -26.95 -26.27
CA ASN A 399 -30.48 -26.16 -27.47
C ASN A 399 -31.00 -26.96 -28.65
N ARG A 400 -31.74 -28.04 -28.43
CA ARG A 400 -32.51 -28.75 -29.48
C ARG A 400 -33.87 -29.21 -28.95
N LYS A 401 -34.73 -28.29 -28.59
CA LYS A 401 -36.19 -28.39 -28.58
C LYS A 401 -36.75 -27.03 -28.23
N GLU A 402 -37.28 -26.42 -29.17
CA GLU A 402 -38.24 -25.35 -29.46
C GLU A 402 -37.73 -24.37 -30.47
#